data_c1802d8308978a480e729429b078670b
#
_entry.id   c1802d8308978a480e729429b078670b
#
_cell.length_a   1.000
_cell.length_b   1.000
_cell.length_c   1.000
_cell.angle_alpha   90.00
_cell.angle_beta   90.00
_cell.angle_gamma   90.00
#
_symmetry.space_group_name_H-M   'P 1'
#
loop_
_entity.id
_entity.type
_entity.pdbx_description
1 polymer ?
#
loop_
_entity_poly.entity_id
_entity_poly.type
_entity_poly.pdbx_seq_one_letter_code
_entity_poly.pdbx_strand_id
1 'polypeptide(L)'
;MPQLLENPIEYLLNLLNTKTDRVVIGLAGLPGSGKTTITQKWESQINLLKGTGTAKSLSMDGFHFTKAQLRQMPDPEKAFARRGAYWTFDAGGFNLKVRELRAAGAKNSVYWPAFEHEIGDPIEGAIEVPPSSRIVLVEGLYLLYREGEWQALDGAFDEIWYLDTPMEVSIARLITRHQQAWNFTEAQARNRVESSDYKNARVVEATRAQADRLVL
;
A
#
# COMPACT_ATOMS: atom_id res chain seq x y z
N MET A 1 -13.36 12.49 13.45
CA MET A 1 -13.44 11.91 12.10
C MET A 1 -12.33 12.49 11.26
N PRO A 2 -11.64 11.71 10.41
CA PRO A 2 -10.58 12.23 9.56
C PRO A 2 -11.12 13.31 8.61
N GLN A 3 -10.32 14.37 8.39
CA GLN A 3 -10.71 15.48 7.52
C GLN A 3 -10.37 15.17 6.06
N LEU A 4 -11.19 15.67 5.13
CA LEU A 4 -10.90 15.57 3.70
C LEU A 4 -9.72 16.50 3.36
N LEU A 5 -8.73 15.93 2.67
CA LEU A 5 -7.60 16.66 2.12
C LEU A 5 -7.90 16.97 0.63
N GLU A 6 -8.29 18.20 0.35
CA GLU A 6 -8.71 18.61 -1.00
C GLU A 6 -7.55 18.68 -2.00
N ASN A 7 -6.36 19.11 -1.54
CA ASN A 7 -5.18 19.24 -2.39
C ASN A 7 -3.96 18.50 -1.83
N PRO A 8 -3.87 17.16 -2.05
CA PRO A 8 -2.75 16.36 -1.54
C PRO A 8 -1.38 16.83 -2.02
N ILE A 9 -1.26 17.28 -3.27
CA ILE A 9 0.03 17.74 -3.84
C ILE A 9 0.52 19.00 -3.12
N GLU A 10 -0.33 20.00 -2.97
CA GLU A 10 0.05 21.21 -2.24
C GLU A 10 0.46 20.93 -0.81
N TYR A 11 -0.28 20.04 -0.14
CA TYR A 11 0.04 19.61 1.22
C TYR A 11 1.42 18.94 1.29
N LEU A 12 1.71 17.99 0.40
CA LEU A 12 3.01 17.31 0.32
C LEU A 12 4.15 18.29 0.02
N LEU A 13 3.93 19.26 -0.87
CA LEU A 13 4.91 20.31 -1.16
C LEU A 13 5.17 21.22 0.05
N ASN A 14 4.14 21.52 0.85
CA ASN A 14 4.28 22.26 2.09
C ASN A 14 5.07 21.46 3.14
N LEU A 15 4.86 20.14 3.24
CA LEU A 15 5.67 19.28 4.10
C LEU A 15 7.16 19.31 3.70
N LEU A 16 7.49 19.31 2.40
CA LEU A 16 8.88 19.44 1.91
C LEU A 16 9.53 20.76 2.36
N ASN A 17 8.78 21.84 2.44
CA ASN A 17 9.30 23.14 2.83
C ASN A 17 9.49 23.27 4.36
N THR A 18 8.71 22.53 5.14
CA THR A 18 8.68 22.65 6.61
C THR A 18 9.49 21.56 7.33
N LYS A 19 9.62 20.39 6.71
CA LYS A 19 10.40 19.27 7.27
C LYS A 19 11.79 19.25 6.62
N THR A 20 12.80 19.03 7.41
CA THR A 20 14.21 18.88 6.91
C THR A 20 14.54 17.44 6.56
N ASP A 21 13.83 16.50 7.13
CA ASP A 21 14.07 15.06 6.96
C ASP A 21 13.06 14.42 5.99
N ARG A 22 13.22 13.13 5.71
CA ARG A 22 12.30 12.34 4.87
C ARG A 22 10.91 12.29 5.51
N VAL A 23 9.90 12.58 4.72
CA VAL A 23 8.49 12.44 5.08
C VAL A 23 7.96 11.12 4.52
N VAL A 24 7.35 10.29 5.35
CA VAL A 24 6.78 9.00 4.98
C VAL A 24 5.27 9.02 5.21
N ILE A 25 4.51 9.04 4.12
CA ILE A 25 3.05 9.05 4.14
C ILE A 25 2.52 7.68 3.73
N GLY A 26 1.66 7.12 4.57
CA GLY A 26 0.89 5.92 4.23
C GLY A 26 -0.37 6.27 3.45
N LEU A 27 -0.74 5.49 2.43
CA LEU A 27 -2.02 5.58 1.75
C LEU A 27 -2.75 4.24 1.85
N ALA A 28 -3.68 4.14 2.79
CA ALA A 28 -4.60 3.02 2.91
C ALA A 28 -5.81 3.18 1.98
N GLY A 29 -6.54 2.10 1.77
CA GLY A 29 -7.79 2.12 0.99
C GLY A 29 -8.14 0.74 0.45
N LEU A 30 -9.35 0.58 -0.05
CA LEU A 30 -9.89 -0.70 -0.51
C LEU A 30 -9.05 -1.34 -1.62
N PRO A 31 -9.04 -2.67 -1.75
CA PRO A 31 -8.52 -3.32 -2.95
C PRO A 31 -9.32 -2.82 -4.17
N GLY A 32 -8.64 -2.42 -5.25
CA GLY A 32 -9.29 -1.80 -6.41
C GLY A 32 -9.65 -0.32 -6.28
N SER A 33 -9.32 0.35 -5.17
CA SER A 33 -9.61 1.79 -5.00
C SER A 33 -8.78 2.71 -5.90
N GLY A 34 -7.61 2.27 -6.38
CA GLY A 34 -6.73 3.08 -7.22
C GLY A 34 -5.53 3.68 -6.48
N LYS A 35 -5.19 3.18 -5.29
CA LYS A 35 -4.05 3.64 -4.48
C LYS A 35 -2.75 3.75 -5.28
N THR A 36 -2.35 2.67 -5.93
CA THR A 36 -1.11 2.62 -6.72
C THR A 36 -1.10 3.68 -7.82
N THR A 37 -2.22 3.81 -8.54
CA THR A 37 -2.35 4.80 -9.62
C THR A 37 -2.20 6.23 -9.09
N ILE A 38 -2.85 6.55 -7.97
CA ILE A 38 -2.82 7.91 -7.43
C ILE A 38 -1.45 8.24 -6.81
N THR A 39 -0.80 7.31 -6.10
CA THR A 39 0.53 7.54 -5.53
C THR A 39 1.59 7.73 -6.62
N GLN A 40 1.54 6.95 -7.70
CA GLN A 40 2.42 7.12 -8.86
C GLN A 40 2.18 8.47 -9.57
N LYS A 41 0.92 8.90 -9.68
CA LYS A 41 0.58 10.23 -10.21
C LYS A 41 1.16 11.34 -9.34
N TRP A 42 1.04 11.24 -8.01
CA TRP A 42 1.62 12.22 -7.08
C TRP A 42 3.15 12.21 -7.13
N GLU A 43 3.79 11.04 -7.16
CA GLU A 43 5.24 10.91 -7.37
C GLU A 43 5.68 11.68 -8.63
N SER A 44 5.02 11.41 -9.76
CA SER A 44 5.34 12.04 -11.04
C SER A 44 5.18 13.57 -10.99
N GLN A 45 4.09 14.07 -10.39
CA GLN A 45 3.82 15.50 -10.27
C GLN A 45 4.85 16.20 -9.36
N ILE A 46 5.18 15.60 -8.21
CA ILE A 46 6.17 16.17 -7.28
C ILE A 46 7.55 16.19 -7.95
N ASN A 47 7.92 15.10 -8.61
CA ASN A 47 9.20 15.01 -9.31
C ASN A 47 9.33 16.01 -10.47
N LEU A 48 8.23 16.30 -11.16
CA LEU A 48 8.19 17.35 -12.17
C LEU A 48 8.42 18.74 -11.57
N LEU A 49 7.84 19.03 -10.41
CA LEU A 49 7.88 20.35 -9.77
C LEU A 49 9.16 20.60 -8.95
N LYS A 50 9.77 19.55 -8.38
CA LYS A 50 10.88 19.66 -7.41
C LYS A 50 12.16 18.94 -7.84
N GLY A 51 12.16 18.28 -8.98
CA GLY A 51 13.29 17.51 -9.50
C GLY A 51 13.12 16.01 -9.33
N THR A 52 13.63 15.26 -10.29
CA THR A 52 13.56 13.79 -10.35
C THR A 52 14.10 13.15 -9.08
N GLY A 53 13.35 12.20 -8.55
CA GLY A 53 13.72 11.44 -7.35
C GLY A 53 13.38 12.12 -6.02
N THR A 54 12.73 13.32 -6.03
CA THR A 54 12.26 13.99 -4.81
C THR A 54 11.16 13.20 -4.11
N ALA A 55 10.26 12.57 -4.86
CA ALA A 55 9.23 11.68 -4.34
C ALA A 55 9.43 10.25 -4.84
N LYS A 56 9.01 9.26 -4.05
CA LYS A 56 9.01 7.84 -4.38
C LYS A 56 7.74 7.17 -3.88
N SER A 57 7.08 6.40 -4.76
CA SER A 57 5.93 5.56 -4.43
C SER A 57 6.38 4.12 -4.22
N LEU A 58 5.90 3.50 -3.15
CA LEU A 58 6.22 2.14 -2.74
C LEU A 58 4.92 1.39 -2.42
N SER A 59 4.88 0.08 -2.69
CA SER A 59 3.75 -0.76 -2.34
C SER A 59 4.05 -1.68 -1.17
N MET A 60 3.05 -1.92 -0.33
CA MET A 60 3.05 -2.97 0.70
C MET A 60 3.12 -4.37 0.08
N ASP A 61 2.75 -4.53 -1.18
CA ASP A 61 2.65 -5.84 -1.82
C ASP A 61 3.99 -6.59 -1.88
N GLY A 62 5.12 -5.88 -1.83
CA GLY A 62 6.45 -6.49 -1.68
C GLY A 62 6.64 -7.32 -0.41
N PHE A 63 5.71 -7.25 0.53
CA PHE A 63 5.74 -8.01 1.80
C PHE A 63 4.72 -9.17 1.83
N HIS A 64 4.17 -9.58 0.69
CA HIS A 64 3.47 -10.86 0.63
C HIS A 64 4.38 -12.00 1.04
N PHE A 65 3.87 -12.97 1.77
CA PHE A 65 4.61 -14.23 1.93
C PHE A 65 4.82 -14.90 0.59
N THR A 66 6.02 -15.46 0.40
CA THR A 66 6.36 -16.24 -0.80
C THR A 66 5.47 -17.48 -0.93
N LYS A 67 5.33 -18.01 -2.14
CA LYS A 67 4.64 -19.29 -2.36
C LYS A 67 5.22 -20.41 -1.51
N ALA A 68 6.55 -20.39 -1.27
CA ALA A 68 7.21 -21.36 -0.39
C ALA A 68 6.76 -21.24 1.06
N GLN A 69 6.67 -20.02 1.60
CA GLN A 69 6.17 -19.76 2.95
C GLN A 69 4.68 -20.12 3.09
N LEU A 70 3.85 -19.78 2.09
CA LEU A 70 2.42 -20.15 2.11
C LEU A 70 2.21 -21.68 2.16
N ARG A 71 3.07 -22.46 1.46
CA ARG A 71 3.01 -23.94 1.52
C ARG A 71 3.35 -24.51 2.91
N GLN A 72 4.06 -23.75 3.74
CA GLN A 72 4.44 -24.17 5.10
C GLN A 72 3.43 -23.74 6.17
N MET A 73 2.40 -22.98 5.79
CA MET A 73 1.34 -22.60 6.73
C MET A 73 0.49 -23.79 7.15
N PRO A 74 -0.18 -23.74 8.31
CA PRO A 74 -1.02 -24.83 8.80
C PRO A 74 -2.12 -25.27 7.83
N ASP A 75 -2.62 -24.35 7.00
CA ASP A 75 -3.62 -24.59 5.95
C ASP A 75 -3.16 -23.91 4.65
N PRO A 76 -2.31 -24.58 3.87
CA PRO A 76 -1.78 -24.02 2.64
C PRO A 76 -2.86 -23.71 1.59
N GLU A 77 -3.88 -24.54 1.45
CA GLU A 77 -4.96 -24.35 0.47
C GLU A 77 -5.69 -23.04 0.76
N LYS A 78 -6.06 -22.81 2.03
CA LYS A 78 -6.66 -21.56 2.47
C LYS A 78 -5.71 -20.38 2.30
N ALA A 79 -4.41 -20.55 2.56
CA ALA A 79 -3.42 -19.49 2.38
C ALA A 79 -3.33 -19.03 0.92
N PHE A 80 -3.31 -19.95 -0.03
CA PHE A 80 -3.34 -19.62 -1.45
C PHE A 80 -4.69 -19.02 -1.89
N ALA A 81 -5.81 -19.59 -1.45
CA ALA A 81 -7.15 -19.10 -1.78
C ALA A 81 -7.40 -17.69 -1.26
N ARG A 82 -6.80 -17.32 -0.12
CA ARG A 82 -6.96 -16.04 0.58
C ARG A 82 -5.72 -15.16 0.48
N ARG A 83 -4.80 -15.44 -0.46
CA ARG A 83 -3.61 -14.61 -0.66
C ARG A 83 -4.02 -13.15 -0.94
N GLY A 84 -3.48 -12.21 -0.17
CA GLY A 84 -3.92 -10.83 -0.08
C GLY A 84 -4.71 -10.51 1.20
N ALA A 85 -5.05 -11.51 2.04
CA ALA A 85 -5.54 -11.27 3.40
C ALA A 85 -4.39 -10.81 4.31
N TYR A 86 -4.71 -10.03 5.37
CA TYR A 86 -3.72 -9.43 6.27
C TYR A 86 -2.71 -10.44 6.86
N TRP A 87 -3.11 -11.66 7.08
CA TRP A 87 -2.28 -12.75 7.63
C TRP A 87 -1.45 -13.50 6.58
N THR A 88 -1.52 -13.10 5.31
CA THR A 88 -0.67 -13.61 4.21
C THR A 88 0.46 -12.65 3.84
N PHE A 89 0.74 -11.68 4.72
CA PHE A 89 1.83 -10.71 4.60
C PHE A 89 2.79 -10.83 5.78
N ASP A 90 4.05 -10.53 5.54
CA ASP A 90 5.06 -10.30 6.56
C ASP A 90 4.88 -8.91 7.19
N ALA A 91 3.96 -8.80 8.15
CA ALA A 91 3.68 -7.55 8.83
C ALA A 91 4.89 -7.06 9.65
N GLY A 92 5.64 -7.98 10.25
CA GLY A 92 6.87 -7.67 11.01
C GLY A 92 7.94 -7.06 10.12
N GLY A 93 8.27 -7.71 9.01
CA GLY A 93 9.21 -7.20 8.02
C GLY A 93 8.78 -5.86 7.42
N PHE A 94 7.49 -5.69 7.13
CA PHE A 94 6.95 -4.43 6.66
C PHE A 94 7.15 -3.29 7.68
N ASN A 95 6.82 -3.53 8.94
CA ASN A 95 7.03 -2.58 10.04
C ASN A 95 8.49 -2.15 10.17
N LEU A 96 9.41 -3.11 10.18
CA LEU A 96 10.84 -2.85 10.25
C LEU A 96 11.31 -1.99 9.08
N LYS A 97 10.83 -2.28 7.88
CA LYS A 97 11.23 -1.57 6.66
C LYS A 97 10.68 -0.13 6.61
N VAL A 98 9.45 0.12 7.07
CA VAL A 98 8.90 1.48 7.20
C VAL A 98 9.70 2.30 8.23
N ARG A 99 10.07 1.70 9.36
CA ARG A 99 10.91 2.36 10.37
C ARG A 99 12.32 2.63 9.84
N GLU A 100 12.88 1.74 9.02
CA GLU A 100 14.16 1.95 8.33
C GLU A 100 14.10 3.17 7.40
N LEU A 101 13.00 3.34 6.62
CA LEU A 101 12.79 4.53 5.79
C LEU A 101 12.88 5.83 6.58
N ARG A 102 12.28 5.87 7.76
CA ARG A 102 12.32 7.05 8.64
C ARG A 102 13.70 7.25 9.26
N ALA A 103 14.31 6.19 9.80
CA ALA A 103 15.61 6.26 10.44
C ALA A 103 16.74 6.64 9.46
N ALA A 104 16.66 6.17 8.22
CA ALA A 104 17.60 6.53 7.16
C ALA A 104 17.51 8.02 6.79
N GLY A 105 16.32 8.61 6.91
CA GLY A 105 16.04 9.99 6.58
C GLY A 105 16.48 10.35 5.16
N ALA A 106 16.96 11.58 4.98
CA ALA A 106 17.56 12.05 3.72
C ALA A 106 19.07 11.78 3.63
N LYS A 107 19.61 10.81 4.36
CA LYS A 107 21.05 10.55 4.46
C LYS A 107 21.48 9.25 3.77
N ASN A 108 20.66 8.22 3.85
CA ASN A 108 21.00 6.88 3.35
C ASN A 108 19.94 6.36 2.38
N SER A 109 20.38 5.54 1.41
CA SER A 109 19.47 4.75 0.58
C SER A 109 18.84 3.64 1.39
N VAL A 110 17.57 3.32 1.06
CA VAL A 110 16.85 2.15 1.57
C VAL A 110 16.41 1.32 0.39
N TYR A 111 16.50 0.00 0.50
CA TYR A 111 16.09 -0.92 -0.53
C TYR A 111 14.77 -1.59 -0.14
N TRP A 112 13.73 -1.40 -0.97
CA TRP A 112 12.38 -1.87 -0.74
C TRP A 112 12.08 -3.07 -1.63
N PRO A 113 11.33 -4.09 -1.16
CA PRO A 113 10.95 -5.21 -1.99
C PRO A 113 9.88 -4.81 -3.01
N ALA A 114 9.96 -5.37 -4.22
CA ALA A 114 8.90 -5.30 -5.23
C ALA A 114 8.04 -6.56 -5.21
N PHE A 115 6.86 -6.47 -5.81
CA PHE A 115 6.02 -7.62 -6.09
C PHE A 115 5.64 -7.63 -7.57
N GLU A 116 6.04 -8.67 -8.28
CA GLU A 116 5.68 -8.84 -9.68
C GLU A 116 4.57 -9.91 -9.80
N HIS A 117 3.42 -9.49 -10.30
CA HIS A 117 2.24 -10.36 -10.43
C HIS A 117 2.49 -11.59 -11.29
N GLU A 118 3.36 -11.48 -12.31
CA GLU A 118 3.73 -12.59 -13.21
C GLU A 118 4.54 -13.65 -12.47
N ILE A 119 5.50 -13.24 -11.66
CA ILE A 119 6.31 -14.12 -10.82
C ILE A 119 5.45 -14.62 -9.64
N GLY A 120 4.63 -13.75 -9.08
CA GLY A 120 3.75 -14.00 -7.96
C GLY A 120 4.48 -14.21 -6.63
N ASP A 121 5.73 -13.73 -6.52
CA ASP A 121 6.52 -13.71 -5.28
C ASP A 121 7.24 -12.37 -5.14
N PRO A 122 7.58 -11.93 -3.89
CA PRO A 122 8.38 -10.75 -3.65
C PRO A 122 9.79 -10.86 -4.21
N ILE A 123 10.34 -9.73 -4.63
CA ILE A 123 11.75 -9.58 -5.04
C ILE A 123 12.40 -8.61 -4.05
N GLU A 124 13.28 -9.14 -3.21
CA GLU A 124 13.98 -8.36 -2.19
C GLU A 124 14.87 -7.27 -2.80
N GLY A 125 14.83 -6.08 -2.20
CA GLY A 125 15.73 -4.98 -2.54
C GLY A 125 15.60 -4.42 -3.95
N ALA A 126 14.52 -4.75 -4.65
CA ALA A 126 14.35 -4.40 -6.07
C ALA A 126 14.15 -2.91 -6.34
N ILE A 127 13.72 -2.13 -5.33
CA ILE A 127 13.44 -0.71 -5.47
C ILE A 127 14.35 0.09 -4.55
N GLU A 128 15.23 0.91 -5.13
CA GLU A 128 16.04 1.85 -4.36
C GLU A 128 15.23 3.11 -4.03
N VAL A 129 15.30 3.53 -2.77
CA VAL A 129 14.81 4.82 -2.27
C VAL A 129 16.04 5.65 -1.88
N PRO A 130 16.56 6.48 -2.78
CA PRO A 130 17.79 7.23 -2.54
C PRO A 130 17.61 8.36 -1.50
N PRO A 131 18.68 8.94 -0.97
CA PRO A 131 18.62 10.07 -0.04
C PRO A 131 17.84 11.29 -0.59
N SER A 132 17.83 11.47 -1.92
CA SER A 132 17.05 12.52 -2.60
C SER A 132 15.55 12.37 -2.47
N SER A 133 15.05 11.15 -2.20
CA SER A 133 13.62 10.89 -1.99
C SER A 133 13.17 11.42 -0.63
N ARG A 134 12.78 12.69 -0.63
CA ARG A 134 12.33 13.44 0.55
C ARG A 134 10.88 13.15 0.90
N ILE A 135 10.06 12.76 -0.07
CA ILE A 135 8.69 12.27 0.13
C ILE A 135 8.63 10.81 -0.29
N VAL A 136 8.21 9.94 0.62
CA VAL A 136 7.95 8.52 0.34
C VAL A 136 6.48 8.24 0.60
N LEU A 137 5.80 7.78 -0.45
CA LEU A 137 4.38 7.41 -0.43
C LEU A 137 4.30 5.89 -0.37
N VAL A 138 3.88 5.33 0.75
CA VAL A 138 3.72 3.88 0.91
C VAL A 138 2.25 3.54 0.83
N GLU A 139 1.83 2.83 -0.20
CA GLU A 139 0.45 2.41 -0.35
C GLU A 139 0.23 0.96 0.08
N GLY A 140 -0.96 0.66 0.62
CA GLY A 140 -1.30 -0.69 1.01
C GLY A 140 -2.70 -0.84 1.60
N LEU A 141 -3.11 -2.09 1.79
CA LEU A 141 -4.43 -2.42 2.34
C LEU A 141 -4.48 -2.22 3.87
N TYR A 142 -3.43 -2.66 4.57
CA TYR A 142 -3.49 -2.87 6.03
C TYR A 142 -2.70 -1.85 6.85
N LEU A 143 -2.41 -0.67 6.29
CA LEU A 143 -1.62 0.38 6.97
C LEU A 143 -2.32 0.93 8.23
N LEU A 144 -3.65 0.84 8.27
CA LEU A 144 -4.48 1.26 9.40
C LEU A 144 -4.99 0.07 10.25
N TYR A 145 -4.63 -1.17 9.88
CA TYR A 145 -5.04 -2.35 10.66
C TYR A 145 -4.21 -2.45 11.94
N ARG A 146 -4.84 -2.77 13.08
CA ARG A 146 -4.23 -2.67 14.40
C ARG A 146 -4.34 -3.97 15.22
N GLU A 147 -4.29 -5.12 14.55
CA GLU A 147 -4.27 -6.42 15.23
C GLU A 147 -2.97 -7.16 14.94
N GLY A 148 -2.50 -7.95 15.93
CA GLY A 148 -1.25 -8.71 15.81
C GLY A 148 -0.06 -7.81 15.52
N GLU A 149 0.82 -8.23 14.62
CA GLU A 149 2.04 -7.50 14.27
C GLU A 149 1.77 -6.17 13.53
N TRP A 150 0.58 -5.99 12.94
CA TRP A 150 0.19 -4.72 12.30
C TRP A 150 0.07 -3.56 13.30
N GLN A 151 -0.18 -3.85 14.58
CA GLN A 151 -0.23 -2.83 15.63
C GLN A 151 1.08 -2.04 15.76
N ALA A 152 2.21 -2.65 15.41
CA ALA A 152 3.53 -2.01 15.48
C ALA A 152 3.73 -0.89 14.44
N LEU A 153 2.78 -0.65 13.52
CA LEU A 153 2.78 0.50 12.60
C LEU A 153 2.49 1.84 13.28
N ASP A 154 2.04 1.84 14.54
CA ASP A 154 1.79 3.08 15.27
C ASP A 154 3.08 3.93 15.36
N GLY A 155 3.00 5.17 14.89
CA GLY A 155 4.13 6.10 14.83
C GLY A 155 5.19 5.75 13.77
N ALA A 156 4.96 4.76 12.91
CA ALA A 156 5.89 4.42 11.82
C ALA A 156 5.81 5.42 10.64
N PHE A 157 4.65 6.01 10.41
CA PHE A 157 4.40 7.03 9.39
C PHE A 157 4.35 8.43 10.00
N ASP A 158 4.54 9.48 9.18
CA ASP A 158 4.22 10.85 9.57
C ASP A 158 2.71 11.07 9.61
N GLU A 159 2.01 10.58 8.59
CA GLU A 159 0.55 10.48 8.53
C GLU A 159 0.15 9.23 7.73
N ILE A 160 -1.04 8.69 8.02
CA ILE A 160 -1.67 7.66 7.17
C ILE A 160 -3.00 8.22 6.66
N TRP A 161 -3.10 8.35 5.35
CA TRP A 161 -4.30 8.79 4.66
C TRP A 161 -5.12 7.60 4.18
N TYR A 162 -6.39 7.82 3.93
CA TYR A 162 -7.28 6.81 3.36
C TYR A 162 -7.87 7.32 2.05
N LEU A 163 -7.69 6.54 0.97
CA LEU A 163 -8.33 6.80 -0.33
C LEU A 163 -9.79 6.36 -0.27
N ASP A 164 -10.69 7.34 -0.20
CA ASP A 164 -12.12 7.17 0.10
C ASP A 164 -12.93 6.84 -1.15
N THR A 165 -12.56 5.76 -1.82
CA THR A 165 -13.29 5.24 -2.98
C THR A 165 -14.47 4.40 -2.48
N PRO A 166 -15.71 4.63 -2.99
CA PRO A 166 -16.86 3.82 -2.65
C PRO A 166 -16.64 2.32 -2.90
N MET A 167 -17.19 1.48 -2.02
CA MET A 167 -17.01 0.02 -2.07
C MET A 167 -17.47 -0.56 -3.42
N GLU A 168 -18.62 -0.13 -3.92
CA GLU A 168 -19.19 -0.58 -5.19
C GLU A 168 -18.29 -0.26 -6.38
N VAL A 169 -17.62 0.92 -6.36
CA VAL A 169 -16.67 1.32 -7.41
C VAL A 169 -15.42 0.45 -7.35
N SER A 170 -14.90 0.20 -6.15
CA SER A 170 -13.74 -0.68 -5.95
C SER A 170 -14.01 -2.11 -6.41
N ILE A 171 -15.16 -2.66 -6.06
CA ILE A 171 -15.60 -4.01 -6.45
C ILE A 171 -15.76 -4.12 -7.97
N ALA A 172 -16.42 -3.14 -8.61
CA ALA A 172 -16.57 -3.14 -10.07
C ALA A 172 -15.21 -3.14 -10.79
N ARG A 173 -14.26 -2.33 -10.31
CA ARG A 173 -12.88 -2.29 -10.85
C ARG A 173 -12.16 -3.62 -10.67
N LEU A 174 -12.33 -4.31 -9.52
CA LEU A 174 -11.75 -5.63 -9.28
C LEU A 174 -12.29 -6.69 -10.23
N ILE A 175 -13.61 -6.72 -10.45
CA ILE A 175 -14.22 -7.66 -11.40
C ILE A 175 -13.62 -7.46 -12.79
N THR A 176 -13.56 -6.23 -13.28
CA THR A 176 -12.96 -5.91 -14.59
C THR A 176 -11.50 -6.33 -14.64
N ARG A 177 -10.71 -6.04 -13.60
CA ARG A 177 -9.29 -6.43 -13.53
C ARG A 177 -9.11 -7.94 -13.58
N HIS A 178 -9.93 -8.72 -12.88
CA HIS A 178 -9.84 -10.18 -12.89
C HIS A 178 -10.24 -10.78 -14.24
N GLN A 179 -11.21 -10.20 -14.92
CA GLN A 179 -11.55 -10.59 -16.29
C GLN A 179 -10.36 -10.39 -17.23
N GLN A 180 -9.71 -9.23 -17.17
CA GLN A 180 -8.59 -8.88 -18.04
C GLN A 180 -7.31 -9.68 -17.73
N ALA A 181 -6.96 -9.80 -16.43
CA ALA A 181 -5.69 -10.42 -16.03
C ALA A 181 -5.70 -11.95 -16.16
N TRP A 182 -6.86 -12.59 -15.94
CA TRP A 182 -6.96 -14.06 -15.92
C TRP A 182 -7.93 -14.64 -16.94
N ASN A 183 -8.41 -13.80 -17.85
CA ASN A 183 -9.41 -14.19 -18.86
C ASN A 183 -10.63 -14.86 -18.24
N PHE A 184 -11.07 -14.40 -17.06
CA PHE A 184 -12.24 -14.91 -16.36
C PHE A 184 -13.53 -14.43 -17.03
N THR A 185 -14.56 -15.30 -17.02
CA THR A 185 -15.93 -14.85 -17.24
C THR A 185 -16.34 -13.90 -16.11
N GLU A 186 -17.38 -13.10 -16.32
CA GLU A 186 -17.92 -12.22 -15.28
C GLU A 186 -18.30 -13.00 -14.01
N ALA A 187 -18.94 -14.15 -14.15
CA ALA A 187 -19.31 -15.01 -13.03
C ALA A 187 -18.09 -15.50 -12.23
N GLN A 188 -17.02 -15.91 -12.90
CA GLN A 188 -15.77 -16.33 -12.26
C GLN A 188 -15.10 -15.16 -11.54
N ALA A 189 -15.04 -13.98 -12.17
CA ALA A 189 -14.47 -12.78 -11.57
C ALA A 189 -15.27 -12.35 -10.32
N ARG A 190 -16.60 -12.34 -10.38
CA ARG A 190 -17.47 -12.08 -9.22
C ARG A 190 -17.24 -13.06 -8.09
N ASN A 191 -17.21 -14.36 -8.36
CA ASN A 191 -16.94 -15.39 -7.35
C ASN A 191 -15.55 -15.18 -6.69
N ARG A 192 -14.52 -14.83 -7.47
CA ARG A 192 -13.19 -14.50 -6.93
C ARG A 192 -13.22 -13.30 -6.01
N VAL A 193 -13.91 -12.24 -6.41
CA VAL A 193 -14.08 -11.04 -5.58
C VAL A 193 -14.82 -11.36 -4.29
N GLU A 194 -15.96 -12.07 -4.34
CA GLU A 194 -16.77 -12.42 -3.17
C GLU A 194 -16.02 -13.34 -2.20
N SER A 195 -15.29 -14.33 -2.72
CA SER A 195 -14.59 -15.32 -1.90
C SER A 195 -13.38 -14.75 -1.17
N SER A 196 -12.72 -13.70 -1.70
CA SER A 196 -11.48 -13.16 -1.16
C SER A 196 -11.47 -11.63 -1.07
N ASP A 197 -11.53 -10.90 -2.18
CA ASP A 197 -11.26 -9.46 -2.20
C ASP A 197 -12.28 -8.66 -1.39
N TYR A 198 -13.55 -9.02 -1.45
CA TYR A 198 -14.61 -8.38 -0.67
C TYR A 198 -14.40 -8.55 0.84
N LYS A 199 -13.93 -9.73 1.29
CA LYS A 199 -13.60 -9.96 2.69
C LYS A 199 -12.44 -9.07 3.16
N ASN A 200 -11.43 -8.89 2.31
CA ASN A 200 -10.32 -7.99 2.59
C ASN A 200 -10.80 -6.53 2.60
N ALA A 201 -11.65 -6.14 1.64
CA ALA A 201 -12.25 -4.82 1.57
C ALA A 201 -13.01 -4.45 2.86
N ARG A 202 -13.80 -5.37 3.41
CA ARG A 202 -14.52 -5.16 4.68
C ARG A 202 -13.59 -4.91 5.87
N VAL A 203 -12.48 -5.63 5.94
CA VAL A 203 -11.44 -5.40 6.98
C VAL A 203 -10.85 -4.01 6.83
N VAL A 204 -10.50 -3.62 5.60
CA VAL A 204 -9.90 -2.31 5.33
C VAL A 204 -10.89 -1.17 5.57
N GLU A 205 -12.14 -1.30 5.13
CA GLU A 205 -13.21 -0.31 5.34
C GLU A 205 -13.41 -0.01 6.82
N ALA A 206 -13.39 -1.04 7.67
CA ALA A 206 -13.55 -0.88 9.11
C ALA A 206 -12.43 -0.03 9.76
N THR A 207 -11.28 0.14 9.10
CA THR A 207 -10.16 0.95 9.60
C THR A 207 -10.20 2.41 9.16
N ARG A 208 -11.10 2.79 8.25
CA ARG A 208 -11.19 4.13 7.64
C ARG A 208 -11.19 5.27 8.67
N ALA A 209 -11.91 5.10 9.78
CA ALA A 209 -12.01 6.11 10.83
C ALA A 209 -10.70 6.38 11.58
N GLN A 210 -9.70 5.52 11.43
CA GLN A 210 -8.38 5.63 12.07
C GLN A 210 -7.38 6.43 11.22
N ALA A 211 -7.74 6.82 9.99
CA ALA A 211 -6.88 7.63 9.13
C ALA A 211 -6.72 9.05 9.69
N ASP A 212 -5.56 9.65 9.44
CA ASP A 212 -5.34 11.07 9.75
C ASP A 212 -6.14 11.95 8.79
N ARG A 213 -6.24 11.56 7.51
CA ARG A 213 -6.96 12.29 6.45
C ARG A 213 -7.67 11.35 5.49
N LEU A 214 -8.72 11.89 4.85
CA LEU A 214 -9.34 11.28 3.67
C LEU A 214 -8.83 11.97 2.40
N VAL A 215 -8.69 11.21 1.30
CA VAL A 215 -8.41 11.71 -0.04
C VAL A 215 -9.38 11.06 -1.04
N LEU A 216 -9.73 11.77 -2.12
CA LEU A 216 -10.67 11.30 -3.16
C LEU A 216 -9.93 10.98 -4.45
#